data_d75cd1d5717e05748f9c14c4f33f2f08
#
_entry.id   d75cd1d5717e05748f9c14c4f33f2f08
#
_cell.length_a   1.000
_cell.length_b   1.000
_cell.length_c   1.000
_cell.angle_alpha   90.00
_cell.angle_beta   90.00
_cell.angle_gamma   90.00
#
_symmetry.space_group_name_H-M   'P 1'
#
loop_
_entity.id
_entity.type
_entity.pdbx_description
1 polymer ?
#
loop_
_entity_poly.entity_id
_entity_poly.type
_entity_poly.pdbx_seq_one_letter_code
_entity_poly.pdbx_strand_id
1 'polypeptide(L)'
;YWSDNIGITASIATIRELKRRNSPTRFKEIGENIRAALKDAIADVGIAADVVGLFKSPSLSIDLPDESLRPKVMTLFIQEMAKRGVHTSGGFMATLEHTDEDIRITADAAREALKVVRDGLEGGLDDLLEAQETRAAIQRIVR
;
A
#
# COMPACT_ATOMS: atom_id res chain seq x y z
N TYR A 1 2.65 -15.47 -27.65
CA TYR A 1 1.74 -15.82 -26.54
C TYR A 1 0.29 -15.99 -26.99
N TRP A 2 -0.14 -15.31 -28.05
CA TRP A 2 -1.54 -15.32 -28.53
C TRP A 2 -1.98 -16.66 -29.18
N SER A 3 -1.04 -17.53 -29.55
CA SER A 3 -1.31 -18.87 -30.05
C SER A 3 -1.04 -19.98 -29.02
N ASP A 4 -0.75 -19.60 -27.76
CA ASP A 4 -0.46 -20.56 -26.71
C ASP A 4 -1.75 -21.02 -26.00
N ASN A 5 -2.06 -22.29 -26.13
CA ASN A 5 -3.23 -22.90 -25.50
C ASN A 5 -3.17 -22.88 -23.98
N ILE A 6 -1.98 -22.88 -23.36
CA ILE A 6 -1.82 -22.85 -21.90
C ILE A 6 -2.33 -21.53 -21.35
N GLY A 7 -1.90 -20.41 -21.95
CA GLY A 7 -2.33 -19.08 -21.53
C GLY A 7 -3.84 -18.87 -21.68
N ILE A 8 -4.42 -19.33 -22.79
CA ILE A 8 -5.87 -19.24 -23.03
C ILE A 8 -6.63 -20.08 -22.00
N THR A 9 -6.20 -21.32 -21.75
CA THR A 9 -6.83 -22.22 -20.78
C THR A 9 -6.77 -21.65 -19.36
N ALA A 10 -5.61 -21.11 -18.95
CA ALA A 10 -5.44 -20.45 -17.66
C ALA A 10 -6.34 -19.22 -17.51
N SER A 11 -6.46 -18.40 -18.55
CA SER A 11 -7.35 -17.24 -18.58
C SER A 11 -8.82 -17.63 -18.39
N ILE A 12 -9.27 -18.66 -19.10
CA ILE A 12 -10.64 -19.17 -18.97
C ILE A 12 -10.90 -19.69 -17.55
N ALA A 13 -9.97 -20.46 -16.99
CA ALA A 13 -10.06 -20.99 -15.62
C ALA A 13 -10.13 -19.84 -14.60
N THR A 14 -9.27 -18.84 -14.73
CA THR A 14 -9.27 -17.64 -13.87
C THR A 14 -10.59 -16.90 -13.94
N ILE A 15 -11.13 -16.63 -15.14
CA ILE A 15 -12.40 -15.91 -15.29
C ILE A 15 -13.55 -16.71 -14.66
N ARG A 16 -13.58 -18.03 -14.84
CA ARG A 16 -14.58 -18.89 -14.21
C ARG A 16 -14.51 -18.83 -12.69
N GLU A 17 -13.31 -18.89 -12.13
CA GLU A 17 -13.10 -18.82 -10.68
C GLU A 17 -13.48 -17.44 -10.11
N LEU A 18 -13.12 -16.35 -10.78
CA LEU A 18 -13.53 -15.00 -10.40
C LEU A 18 -15.05 -14.84 -10.38
N LYS A 19 -15.75 -15.40 -11.37
CA LYS A 19 -17.23 -15.41 -11.40
C LYS A 19 -17.80 -16.26 -10.27
N ARG A 20 -17.28 -17.47 -10.04
CA ARG A 20 -17.72 -18.38 -9.00
C ARG A 20 -17.61 -17.75 -7.60
N ARG A 21 -16.54 -17.01 -7.35
CA ARG A 21 -16.26 -16.35 -6.05
C ARG A 21 -16.95 -14.97 -5.92
N ASN A 22 -17.71 -14.51 -6.89
CA ASN A 22 -18.27 -13.14 -6.93
C ASN A 22 -17.19 -12.07 -6.66
N SER A 23 -16.05 -12.21 -7.30
CA SER A 23 -14.84 -11.48 -7.01
C SER A 23 -14.97 -9.95 -7.06
N PRO A 24 -15.73 -9.32 -7.99
CA PRO A 24 -15.87 -7.87 -7.99
C PRO A 24 -16.44 -7.31 -6.68
N THR A 25 -17.49 -7.97 -6.14
CA THR A 25 -18.07 -7.57 -4.86
C THR A 25 -17.09 -7.79 -3.71
N ARG A 26 -16.43 -8.95 -3.67
CA ARG A 26 -15.47 -9.28 -2.63
C ARG A 26 -14.25 -8.36 -2.64
N PHE A 27 -13.71 -8.02 -3.81
CA PHE A 27 -12.62 -7.03 -3.91
C PHE A 27 -13.02 -5.66 -3.40
N LYS A 28 -14.27 -5.25 -3.64
CA LYS A 28 -14.77 -3.98 -3.12
C LYS A 28 -14.84 -4.02 -1.60
N GLU A 29 -15.44 -5.04 -1.01
CA GLU A 29 -15.56 -5.22 0.45
C GLU A 29 -14.18 -5.20 1.13
N ILE A 30 -13.25 -6.04 0.68
CA ILE A 30 -11.90 -6.14 1.24
C ILE A 30 -11.16 -4.81 1.09
N GLY A 31 -11.22 -4.19 -0.09
CA GLY A 31 -10.53 -2.94 -0.34
C GLY A 31 -11.08 -1.76 0.47
N GLU A 32 -12.38 -1.69 0.69
CA GLU A 32 -12.97 -0.68 1.56
C GLU A 32 -12.61 -0.92 3.04
N ASN A 33 -12.53 -2.18 3.48
CA ASN A 33 -12.07 -2.51 4.83
C ASN A 33 -10.60 -2.10 5.03
N ILE A 34 -9.72 -2.38 4.06
CA ILE A 34 -8.32 -1.92 4.10
C ILE A 34 -8.28 -0.38 4.17
N ARG A 35 -9.06 0.31 3.33
CA ARG A 35 -9.13 1.77 3.32
C ARG A 35 -9.57 2.33 4.67
N ALA A 36 -10.63 1.78 5.25
CA ALA A 36 -11.14 2.21 6.55
C ALA A 36 -10.08 2.03 7.64
N ALA A 37 -9.49 0.85 7.74
CA ALA A 37 -8.47 0.53 8.74
C ALA A 37 -7.21 1.41 8.63
N LEU A 38 -6.79 1.76 7.40
CA LEU A 38 -5.69 2.71 7.19
C LEU A 38 -6.07 4.14 7.55
N LYS A 39 -7.30 4.58 7.27
CA LYS A 39 -7.78 5.91 7.68
C LYS A 39 -7.86 6.04 9.20
N ASP A 40 -8.31 5.00 9.88
CA ASP A 40 -8.30 4.97 11.34
C ASP A 40 -6.87 5.05 11.90
N ALA A 41 -5.92 4.34 11.29
CA ALA A 41 -4.51 4.42 11.67
C ALA A 41 -3.91 5.83 11.46
N ILE A 42 -4.26 6.51 10.37
CA ILE A 42 -3.87 7.91 10.09
C ILE A 42 -4.44 8.85 11.15
N ALA A 43 -5.73 8.71 11.46
CA ALA A 43 -6.41 9.53 12.45
C ALA A 43 -5.82 9.35 13.86
N ASP A 44 -5.53 8.11 14.26
CA ASP A 44 -4.91 7.79 15.55
C ASP A 44 -3.52 8.41 15.71
N VAL A 45 -2.76 8.49 14.63
CA VAL A 45 -1.41 9.07 14.63
C VAL A 45 -1.45 10.59 14.54
N GLY A 46 -2.48 11.15 13.92
CA GLY A 46 -2.61 12.60 13.72
C GLY A 46 -1.63 13.16 12.68
N ILE A 47 -1.22 12.33 11.72
CA ILE A 47 -0.37 12.78 10.59
C ILE A 47 -1.25 13.29 9.44
N ALA A 48 -0.79 14.33 8.74
CA ALA A 48 -1.47 14.83 7.55
C ALA A 48 -1.29 13.84 6.39
N ALA A 49 -2.28 12.97 6.19
CA ALA A 49 -2.28 11.94 5.16
C ALA A 49 -3.70 11.52 4.81
N ASP A 50 -3.88 10.88 3.66
CA ASP A 50 -5.14 10.24 3.24
C ASP A 50 -4.87 8.91 2.52
N VAL A 51 -5.94 8.15 2.31
CA VAL A 51 -5.91 6.92 1.50
C VAL A 51 -6.63 7.18 0.19
N VAL A 52 -5.87 7.21 -0.87
CA VAL A 52 -6.33 7.52 -2.25
C VAL A 52 -6.39 6.25 -3.12
N GLY A 53 -6.81 6.41 -4.37
CA GLY A 53 -6.84 5.33 -5.35
C GLY A 53 -8.15 4.54 -5.36
N LEU A 54 -8.17 3.47 -6.16
CA LEU A 54 -9.34 2.62 -6.31
C LEU A 54 -9.51 1.67 -5.10
N PHE A 55 -10.73 1.23 -4.84
CA PHE A 55 -11.03 0.29 -3.75
C PHE A 55 -10.14 -0.97 -3.78
N LYS A 56 -9.84 -1.52 -4.95
CA LYS A 56 -8.98 -2.71 -5.09
C LYS A 56 -7.50 -2.45 -4.87
N SER A 57 -7.10 -1.19 -4.87
CA SER A 57 -5.69 -0.76 -4.75
C SER A 57 -5.61 0.59 -4.03
N PRO A 58 -6.06 0.64 -2.76
CA PRO A 58 -5.87 1.85 -1.95
C PRO A 58 -4.38 2.13 -1.77
N SER A 59 -4.02 3.39 -1.74
CA SER A 59 -2.63 3.84 -1.61
C SER A 59 -2.54 4.95 -0.57
N LEU A 60 -1.50 4.93 0.24
CA LEU A 60 -1.20 5.99 1.19
C LEU A 60 -0.71 7.23 0.45
N SER A 61 -1.24 8.38 0.80
CA SER A 61 -0.77 9.70 0.37
C SER A 61 -0.48 10.53 1.60
N ILE A 62 0.78 10.88 1.84
CA ILE A 62 1.22 11.72 2.95
C ILE A 62 1.40 13.13 2.42
N ASP A 63 0.78 14.11 3.06
CA ASP A 63 0.93 15.53 2.73
C ASP A 63 2.27 16.01 3.31
N LEU A 64 3.13 16.52 2.44
CA LEU A 64 4.47 16.93 2.81
C LEU A 64 4.63 18.45 2.66
N PRO A 65 5.31 19.10 3.61
CA PRO A 65 5.64 20.52 3.50
C PRO A 65 6.61 20.80 2.34
N ASP A 66 7.41 19.81 1.97
CA ASP A 66 8.36 19.81 0.85
C ASP A 66 8.31 18.46 0.14
N GLU A 67 7.87 18.47 -1.11
CA GLU A 67 7.77 17.27 -1.96
C GLU A 67 9.13 16.60 -2.22
N SER A 68 10.24 17.28 -2.06
CA SER A 68 11.58 16.69 -2.18
C SER A 68 11.86 15.64 -1.10
N LEU A 69 11.14 15.67 0.01
CA LEU A 69 11.22 14.69 1.10
C LEU A 69 10.49 13.38 0.79
N ARG A 70 9.62 13.34 -0.22
CA ARG A 70 8.79 12.18 -0.53
C ARG A 70 9.57 10.87 -0.69
N PRO A 71 10.71 10.80 -1.40
CA PRO A 71 11.49 9.57 -1.48
C PRO A 71 11.95 9.05 -0.10
N LYS A 72 12.42 9.94 0.77
CA LYS A 72 12.86 9.59 2.14
C LYS A 72 11.69 9.10 2.98
N VAL A 73 10.60 9.85 2.99
CA VAL A 73 9.39 9.54 3.75
C VAL A 73 8.81 8.18 3.32
N MET A 74 8.69 7.93 2.02
CA MET A 74 8.19 6.66 1.52
C MET A 74 9.16 5.51 1.82
N THR A 75 10.47 5.73 1.73
CA THR A 75 11.46 4.73 2.12
C THR A 75 11.33 4.37 3.59
N LEU A 76 11.22 5.36 4.46
CA LEU A 76 11.04 5.14 5.90
C LEU A 76 9.73 4.39 6.20
N PHE A 77 8.63 4.79 5.57
CA PHE A 77 7.35 4.09 5.73
C PHE A 77 7.46 2.61 5.32
N ILE A 78 8.03 2.32 4.13
CA ILE A 78 8.21 0.97 3.62
C ILE A 78 9.12 0.15 4.54
N GLN A 79 10.22 0.73 5.01
CA GLN A 79 11.15 0.14 5.97
C GLN A 79 10.42 -0.28 7.25
N GLU A 80 9.65 0.63 7.83
CA GLU A 80 8.95 0.39 9.08
C GLU A 80 7.79 -0.62 8.93
N MET A 81 7.11 -0.64 7.80
CA MET A 81 6.14 -1.69 7.47
C MET A 81 6.82 -3.06 7.37
N ALA A 82 7.97 -3.14 6.68
CA ALA A 82 8.72 -4.38 6.51
C ALA A 82 9.24 -4.94 7.86
N LYS A 83 9.73 -4.09 8.76
CA LYS A 83 10.12 -4.49 10.12
C LYS A 83 8.98 -5.14 10.91
N ARG A 84 7.73 -4.80 10.58
CA ARG A 84 6.51 -5.33 11.19
C ARG A 84 5.87 -6.46 10.39
N GLY A 85 6.61 -7.02 9.42
CA GLY A 85 6.20 -8.17 8.64
C GLY A 85 5.22 -7.86 7.50
N VAL A 86 5.00 -6.58 7.15
CA VAL A 86 4.11 -6.17 6.07
C VAL A 86 4.92 -5.61 4.91
N HIS A 87 4.87 -6.29 3.77
CA HIS A 87 5.49 -5.82 2.54
C HIS A 87 4.53 -4.92 1.75
N THR A 88 4.95 -3.71 1.46
CA THR A 88 4.20 -2.73 0.67
C THR A 88 5.15 -1.79 -0.08
N SER A 89 4.67 -1.16 -1.13
CA SER A 89 5.32 -0.03 -1.80
C SER A 89 4.56 1.30 -1.53
N GLY A 90 3.74 1.34 -0.48
CA GLY A 90 2.81 2.43 -0.20
C GLY A 90 1.42 2.20 -0.79
N GLY A 91 1.26 1.19 -1.65
CA GLY A 91 -0.02 0.72 -2.17
C GLY A 91 -0.41 -0.64 -1.58
N PHE A 92 -1.70 -0.86 -1.35
CA PHE A 92 -2.26 -2.04 -0.72
C PHE A 92 -3.23 -2.72 -1.68
N MET A 93 -2.77 -3.79 -2.33
CA MET A 93 -3.59 -4.49 -3.32
C MET A 93 -4.50 -5.50 -2.64
N ALA A 94 -5.81 -5.28 -2.72
CA ALA A 94 -6.79 -6.23 -2.20
C ALA A 94 -6.74 -7.55 -2.98
N THR A 95 -6.68 -8.67 -2.28
CA THR A 95 -6.80 -10.01 -2.82
C THR A 95 -7.94 -10.77 -2.16
N LEU A 96 -8.47 -11.81 -2.80
CA LEU A 96 -9.55 -12.61 -2.24
C LEU A 96 -9.13 -13.46 -1.04
N GLU A 97 -7.84 -13.55 -0.79
CA GLU A 97 -7.27 -14.34 0.29
C GLU A 97 -7.00 -13.49 1.56
N HIS A 98 -7.11 -12.17 1.47
CA HIS A 98 -6.98 -11.32 2.67
C HIS A 98 -8.12 -11.57 3.64
N THR A 99 -7.77 -11.87 4.87
CA THR A 99 -8.68 -12.03 6.00
C THR A 99 -8.80 -10.73 6.79
N ASP A 100 -9.77 -10.64 7.69
CA ASP A 100 -9.89 -9.50 8.61
C ASP A 100 -8.66 -9.38 9.51
N GLU A 101 -8.01 -10.50 9.85
CA GLU A 101 -6.77 -10.53 10.62
C GLU A 101 -5.60 -9.92 9.83
N ASP A 102 -5.48 -10.23 8.53
CA ASP A 102 -4.45 -9.61 7.68
C ASP A 102 -4.64 -8.10 7.58
N ILE A 103 -5.90 -7.64 7.49
CA ILE A 103 -6.23 -6.22 7.47
C ILE A 103 -5.86 -5.56 8.81
N ARG A 104 -6.16 -6.20 9.93
CA ARG A 104 -5.81 -5.72 11.27
C ARG A 104 -4.29 -5.61 11.44
N ILE A 105 -3.54 -6.65 11.10
CA ILE A 105 -2.07 -6.66 11.16
C ILE A 105 -1.50 -5.54 10.29
N THR A 106 -2.05 -5.33 9.09
CA THR A 106 -1.62 -4.26 8.18
C THR A 106 -1.88 -2.88 8.78
N ALA A 107 -3.05 -2.66 9.38
CA ALA A 107 -3.40 -1.39 10.00
C ALA A 107 -2.54 -1.09 11.24
N ASP A 108 -2.29 -2.09 12.08
CA ASP A 108 -1.42 -1.95 13.24
C ASP A 108 0.03 -1.62 12.83
N ALA A 109 0.55 -2.31 11.82
CA ALA A 109 1.86 -2.01 11.24
C ALA A 109 1.93 -0.59 10.66
N ALA A 110 0.88 -0.17 9.93
CA ALA A 110 0.80 1.17 9.35
C ALA A 110 0.74 2.25 10.43
N ARG A 111 -0.02 2.05 11.50
CA ARG A 111 -0.09 2.97 12.65
C ARG A 111 1.29 3.21 13.25
N GLU A 112 2.03 2.14 13.53
CA GLU A 112 3.37 2.25 14.11
C GLU A 112 4.39 2.84 13.10
N ALA A 113 4.31 2.48 11.82
CA ALA A 113 5.16 3.05 10.79
C ALA A 113 4.91 4.56 10.62
N LEU A 114 3.64 4.98 10.62
CA LEU A 114 3.26 6.39 10.51
C LEU A 114 3.69 7.23 11.71
N LYS A 115 3.75 6.67 12.93
CA LYS A 115 4.33 7.35 14.10
C LYS A 115 5.80 7.67 13.86
N VAL A 116 6.58 6.70 13.39
CA VAL A 116 8.01 6.91 13.08
C VAL A 116 8.19 7.94 11.97
N VAL A 117 7.34 7.92 10.94
CA VAL A 117 7.37 8.92 9.86
C VAL A 117 7.05 10.31 10.39
N ARG A 118 6.01 10.47 11.21
CA ARG A 118 5.66 11.76 11.82
C ARG A 118 6.81 12.30 12.65
N ASP A 119 7.36 11.48 13.53
CA ASP A 119 8.47 11.87 14.41
C ASP A 119 9.73 12.21 13.59
N GLY A 120 9.97 11.49 12.49
CA GLY A 120 11.04 11.78 11.55
C GLY A 120 10.87 13.09 10.77
N LEU A 121 9.65 13.47 10.44
CA LEU A 121 9.36 14.76 9.81
C LEU A 121 9.64 15.94 10.74
N GLU A 122 9.52 15.76 12.06
CA GLU A 122 9.80 16.76 13.07
C GLU A 122 11.28 16.77 13.52
N GLY A 123 11.90 15.60 13.63
CA GLY A 123 13.23 15.43 14.24
C GLY A 123 14.38 15.15 13.27
N GLY A 124 14.09 14.83 12.03
CA GLY A 124 15.05 14.45 11.00
C GLY A 124 14.87 13.02 10.48
N LEU A 125 14.81 12.87 9.16
CA LEU A 125 14.57 11.59 8.50
C LEU A 125 15.83 10.76 8.29
N ASP A 126 16.98 11.44 8.13
CA ASP A 126 18.22 10.79 7.69
C ASP A 126 18.76 9.78 8.71
N ASP A 127 18.62 10.08 10.00
CA ASP A 127 19.07 9.20 11.08
C ASP A 127 18.19 7.95 11.28
N LEU A 128 16.98 7.96 10.70
CA LEU A 128 16.03 6.86 10.81
C LEU A 128 16.08 5.90 9.61
N LEU A 129 16.72 6.30 8.53
CA LEU A 129 16.85 5.49 7.33
C LEU A 129 17.98 4.47 7.44
N GLU A 130 17.64 3.19 7.26
CA GLU A 130 18.61 2.09 7.22
C GLU A 130 18.96 1.68 5.77
N ALA A 131 18.21 2.21 4.80
CA ALA A 131 18.37 1.91 3.37
C ALA A 131 18.53 3.20 2.56
N GLN A 132 19.05 3.06 1.34
CA GLN A 132 19.07 4.17 0.39
C GLN A 132 17.64 4.55 -0.01
N GLU A 133 17.44 5.83 -0.28
CA GLU A 133 16.16 6.36 -0.77
C GLU A 133 15.65 5.58 -1.98
N THR A 134 14.38 5.25 -1.96
CA THR A 134 13.71 4.67 -3.12
C THR A 134 13.71 5.68 -4.26
N ARG A 135 14.11 5.22 -5.44
CA ARG A 135 14.06 6.03 -6.66
C ARG A 135 13.04 5.44 -7.61
N ALA A 136 12.28 6.29 -8.29
CA ALA A 136 11.40 5.84 -9.35
C ALA A 136 12.25 5.18 -10.45
N ALA A 137 12.01 3.89 -10.71
CA ALA A 137 12.69 3.14 -11.76
C ALA A 137 12.38 3.67 -13.16
N ILE A 138 11.23 4.33 -13.31
CA ILE A 138 10.77 4.95 -14.56
C ILE A 138 10.48 6.41 -14.30
N GLN A 139 11.36 7.29 -14.78
CA GLN A 139 11.07 8.72 -14.82
C GLN A 139 10.30 9.01 -16.12
N ARG A 140 9.09 9.54 -16.00
CA ARG A 140 8.34 10.01 -17.16
C ARG A 140 9.02 11.29 -17.67
N ILE A 141 9.83 11.16 -18.72
CA ILE A 141 10.36 12.31 -19.44
C ILE A 141 9.20 12.86 -20.29
N VAL A 142 8.44 13.77 -19.71
CA VAL A 142 7.49 14.59 -20.49
C VAL A 142 8.30 15.79 -20.98
N ARG A 143 8.57 15.82 -22.28
CA ARG A 143 9.04 17.03 -22.98
C ARG A 143 7.83 17.82 -23.46
#